data_f2dde89ce1f4954ab08402ae55d7b521
#
_entry.id   f2dde89ce1f4954ab08402ae55d7b521
#
_cell.length_a   1.000
_cell.length_b   1.000
_cell.length_c   1.000
_cell.angle_alpha   90.00
_cell.angle_beta   90.00
_cell.angle_gamma   90.00
#
_symmetry.space_group_name_H-M   'P 1'
#
loop_
_entity.id
_entity.type
_entity.pdbx_description
1 polymer ?
#
loop_
_entity_poly.entity_id
_entity_poly.type
_entity_poly.pdbx_seq_one_letter_code
_entity_poly.pdbx_strand_id
1 'polypeptide(L)'
;MNSFELIRELVSLVEEFEQHSTQKNQLSIESFTGYLNSKTAKKIPTPDIDIRFGKQDLETQQNAYQIDNNIARLFIYMSRYAKSYIKKALSNTHLTSAEDFTSLAVLFTHQSLSKTELIQFNLLEKTSGTEIINRLLNNDLITQWDDPTDKRSKRIAITEKGKELLYVVF
;
A
#
# COMPACT_ATOMS: atom_id res chain seq x y z
N MET A 1 38.04 -16.47 7.49
CA MET A 1 38.27 -15.29 8.40
C MET A 1 38.20 -15.81 9.81
N ASN A 2 39.24 -15.60 10.59
CA ASN A 2 39.26 -15.99 12.00
C ASN A 2 38.80 -14.80 12.88
N SER A 3 38.58 -15.03 14.19
CA SER A 3 38.04 -14.00 15.10
C SER A 3 38.94 -12.78 15.20
N PHE A 4 40.26 -12.93 15.12
CA PHE A 4 41.22 -11.81 15.17
C PHE A 4 41.20 -10.98 13.88
N GLU A 5 41.03 -11.59 12.74
CA GLU A 5 40.86 -10.89 11.46
C GLU A 5 39.58 -10.07 11.47
N LEU A 6 38.47 -10.63 11.98
CA LEU A 6 37.19 -9.92 12.11
C LEU A 6 37.31 -8.70 13.06
N ILE A 7 37.97 -8.86 14.21
CA ILE A 7 38.17 -7.75 15.14
C ILE A 7 39.00 -6.63 14.49
N ARG A 8 40.04 -6.97 13.75
CA ARG A 8 40.90 -6.00 13.07
C ARG A 8 40.09 -5.23 12.00
N GLU A 9 39.26 -5.94 11.25
CA GLU A 9 38.40 -5.33 10.24
C GLU A 9 37.37 -4.39 10.89
N LEU A 10 36.74 -4.80 12.00
CA LEU A 10 35.82 -3.94 12.77
C LEU A 10 36.49 -2.66 13.30
N VAL A 11 37.72 -2.75 13.82
CA VAL A 11 38.47 -1.56 14.29
C VAL A 11 38.71 -0.61 13.13
N SER A 12 39.14 -1.11 11.97
CA SER A 12 39.36 -0.28 10.78
C SER A 12 38.06 0.40 10.30
N LEU A 13 36.92 -0.30 10.38
CA LEU A 13 35.60 0.25 10.01
C LEU A 13 35.15 1.34 11.01
N VAL A 14 35.48 1.21 12.28
CA VAL A 14 35.23 2.27 13.30
C VAL A 14 36.05 3.50 13.00
N GLU A 15 37.36 3.34 12.72
CA GLU A 15 38.26 4.46 12.37
C GLU A 15 37.76 5.22 11.13
N GLU A 16 37.32 4.49 10.08
CA GLU A 16 36.72 5.11 8.90
C GLU A 16 35.42 5.86 9.23
N PHE A 17 34.55 5.27 10.05
CA PHE A 17 33.31 5.90 10.49
C PHE A 17 33.58 7.22 11.24
N GLU A 18 34.56 7.25 12.15
CA GLU A 18 34.96 8.45 12.84
C GLU A 18 35.46 9.55 11.90
N GLN A 19 36.23 9.19 10.86
CA GLN A 19 36.73 10.14 9.86
C GLN A 19 35.64 10.76 9.00
N HIS A 20 34.56 10.00 8.73
CA HIS A 20 33.43 10.48 7.93
C HIS A 20 32.34 11.20 8.74
N SER A 21 32.40 11.07 10.10
CA SER A 21 31.44 11.72 10.99
C SER A 21 31.78 13.19 11.18
N THR A 22 31.02 14.08 10.57
CA THR A 22 31.23 15.54 10.60
C THR A 22 31.00 16.16 11.99
N GLN A 23 30.42 15.44 12.93
CA GLN A 23 30.14 15.88 14.30
C GLN A 23 30.51 14.77 15.29
N LYS A 24 31.50 15.06 16.13
CA LYS A 24 32.01 14.15 17.21
C LYS A 24 30.94 13.68 18.21
N ASN A 25 29.78 14.31 18.27
CA ASN A 25 28.65 13.95 19.16
C ASN A 25 27.67 12.92 18.59
N GLN A 26 27.91 12.35 17.41
CA GLN A 26 27.07 11.37 16.79
C GLN A 26 27.64 9.95 16.72
N LEU A 27 28.72 9.69 17.48
CA LEU A 27 29.28 8.34 17.58
C LEU A 27 28.41 7.49 18.50
N SER A 28 27.48 6.74 17.92
CA SER A 28 26.62 5.77 18.61
C SER A 28 26.65 4.42 17.88
N ILE A 29 26.27 3.36 18.59
CA ILE A 29 26.17 2.03 17.99
C ILE A 29 25.12 2.04 16.85
N GLU A 30 24.03 2.78 17.01
CA GLU A 30 22.98 2.92 15.99
C GLU A 30 23.54 3.59 14.73
N SER A 31 24.28 4.70 14.88
CA SER A 31 24.89 5.41 13.76
C SER A 31 25.95 4.55 13.06
N PHE A 32 26.76 3.81 13.83
CA PHE A 32 27.74 2.88 13.29
C PHE A 32 27.08 1.70 12.57
N THR A 33 25.99 1.17 13.11
CA THR A 33 25.19 0.12 12.44
C THR A 33 24.62 0.63 11.11
N GLY A 34 24.10 1.86 11.08
CA GLY A 34 23.65 2.51 9.85
C GLY A 34 24.78 2.64 8.82
N TYR A 35 25.97 3.05 9.25
CA TYR A 35 27.17 3.13 8.40
C TYR A 35 27.58 1.76 7.86
N LEU A 36 27.64 0.72 8.71
CA LEU A 36 27.91 -0.65 8.29
C LEU A 36 26.89 -1.16 7.27
N ASN A 37 25.62 -0.92 7.52
CA ASN A 37 24.56 -1.31 6.57
C ASN A 37 24.72 -0.59 5.22
N SER A 38 25.12 0.68 5.21
CA SER A 38 25.37 1.41 3.97
C SER A 38 26.60 0.88 3.21
N LYS A 39 27.61 0.43 3.93
CA LYS A 39 28.86 -0.11 3.36
C LYS A 39 28.77 -1.59 2.96
N THR A 40 28.07 -2.38 3.78
CA THR A 40 27.85 -3.81 3.53
C THR A 40 26.60 -4.07 2.66
N ALA A 41 25.73 -3.08 2.52
CA ALA A 41 24.72 -3.17 1.47
C ALA A 41 25.51 -3.45 0.19
N LYS A 42 25.60 -4.74 -0.16
CA LYS A 42 25.98 -5.15 -1.51
C LYS A 42 25.23 -4.18 -2.40
N LYS A 43 25.95 -3.39 -3.21
CA LYS A 43 25.29 -2.64 -4.30
C LYS A 43 24.27 -3.61 -4.84
N ILE A 44 23.00 -3.40 -4.52
CA ILE A 44 21.93 -4.21 -5.10
C ILE A 44 22.26 -4.15 -6.56
N PRO A 45 22.53 -5.30 -7.23
CA PRO A 45 22.92 -5.26 -8.64
C PRO A 45 21.92 -4.34 -9.27
N THR A 46 22.37 -3.20 -9.81
CA THR A 46 21.47 -2.24 -10.45
C THR A 46 20.68 -3.09 -11.42
N PRO A 47 19.39 -3.34 -11.19
CA PRO A 47 18.63 -4.17 -12.09
C PRO A 47 18.78 -3.55 -13.46
N ASP A 48 18.93 -4.39 -14.47
CA ASP A 48 19.01 -3.99 -15.86
C ASP A 48 18.14 -2.75 -16.08
N ILE A 49 18.71 -1.72 -16.70
CA ILE A 49 18.17 -0.38 -16.94
C ILE A 49 16.65 -0.39 -16.95
N ASP A 50 16.02 0.25 -15.98
CA ASP A 50 14.56 0.30 -15.93
C ASP A 50 14.04 1.12 -17.12
N ILE A 51 13.66 0.42 -18.18
CA ILE A 51 13.22 1.00 -19.45
C ILE A 51 12.05 1.98 -19.34
N ARG A 52 11.35 1.97 -18.17
CA ARG A 52 10.24 2.89 -17.88
C ARG A 52 10.72 4.33 -17.64
N PHE A 53 12.00 4.51 -17.28
CA PHE A 53 12.60 5.80 -16.96
C PHE A 53 13.63 6.29 -17.99
N GLY A 54 13.61 5.74 -19.20
CA GLY A 54 14.56 6.07 -20.26
C GLY A 54 15.83 5.21 -20.24
N LYS A 55 16.34 4.90 -21.42
CA LYS A 55 17.42 3.90 -21.58
C LYS A 55 18.83 4.44 -21.32
N GLN A 56 19.05 5.75 -21.34
CA GLN A 56 20.41 6.31 -21.41
C GLN A 56 20.70 7.45 -20.43
N ASP A 57 19.72 7.93 -19.69
CA ASP A 57 19.94 8.99 -18.73
C ASP A 57 20.29 8.39 -17.35
N LEU A 58 21.60 8.34 -17.06
CA LEU A 58 22.13 7.80 -15.81
C LEU A 58 21.67 8.60 -14.59
N GLU A 59 21.48 9.91 -14.72
CA GLU A 59 21.02 10.76 -13.63
C GLU A 59 19.53 10.46 -13.30
N THR A 60 18.70 10.37 -14.32
CA THR A 60 17.29 9.96 -14.18
C THR A 60 17.18 8.56 -13.60
N GLN A 61 18.04 7.62 -14.03
CA GLN A 61 18.08 6.27 -13.49
C GLN A 61 18.48 6.26 -12.00
N GLN A 62 19.49 7.04 -11.61
CA GLN A 62 19.90 7.15 -10.22
C GLN A 62 18.79 7.74 -9.35
N ASN A 63 18.11 8.78 -9.80
CA ASN A 63 16.98 9.38 -9.10
C ASN A 63 15.79 8.41 -9.01
N ALA A 64 15.54 7.59 -10.03
CA ALA A 64 14.51 6.56 -10.02
C ALA A 64 14.75 5.45 -8.98
N TYR A 65 16.01 5.23 -8.61
CA TYR A 65 16.40 4.24 -7.59
C TYR A 65 16.51 4.80 -6.16
N GLN A 66 16.19 6.07 -5.95
CA GLN A 66 16.13 6.61 -4.59
C GLN A 66 15.12 5.85 -3.72
N ILE A 67 15.39 5.79 -2.41
CA ILE A 67 14.60 5.02 -1.45
C ILE A 67 13.11 5.37 -1.54
N ASP A 68 12.76 6.65 -1.65
CA ASP A 68 11.37 7.12 -1.72
C ASP A 68 10.65 6.58 -2.96
N ASN A 69 11.32 6.57 -4.11
CA ASN A 69 10.77 6.00 -5.34
C ASN A 69 10.59 4.49 -5.23
N ASN A 70 11.51 3.79 -4.56
CA ASN A 70 11.39 2.36 -4.34
C ASN A 70 10.22 2.03 -3.42
N ILE A 71 10.01 2.79 -2.35
CA ILE A 71 8.85 2.63 -1.45
C ILE A 71 7.56 2.85 -2.24
N ALA A 72 7.44 3.95 -2.98
CA ALA A 72 6.27 4.26 -3.79
C ALA A 72 5.98 3.16 -4.83
N ARG A 73 7.01 2.66 -5.51
CA ARG A 73 6.89 1.53 -6.47
C ARG A 73 6.41 0.25 -5.80
N LEU A 74 6.98 -0.10 -4.64
CA LEU A 74 6.55 -1.29 -3.89
C LEU A 74 5.08 -1.17 -3.49
N PHE A 75 4.65 -0.01 -3.03
CA PHE A 75 3.25 0.26 -2.69
C PHE A 75 2.32 0.05 -3.90
N ILE A 76 2.70 0.57 -5.07
CA ILE A 76 1.95 0.40 -6.31
C ILE A 76 1.87 -1.09 -6.69
N TYR A 77 2.99 -1.82 -6.63
CA TYR A 77 2.99 -3.25 -6.95
C TYR A 77 2.17 -4.06 -5.96
N MET A 78 2.34 -3.82 -4.65
CA MET A 78 1.54 -4.49 -3.62
C MET A 78 0.04 -4.25 -3.84
N SER A 79 -0.36 -3.02 -4.13
CA SER A 79 -1.75 -2.68 -4.44
C SER A 79 -2.27 -3.44 -5.67
N ARG A 80 -1.47 -3.54 -6.73
CA ARG A 80 -1.84 -4.30 -7.95
C ARG A 80 -1.96 -5.79 -7.69
N TYR A 81 -1.02 -6.37 -6.92
CA TYR A 81 -1.10 -7.77 -6.54
C TYR A 81 -2.31 -8.05 -5.66
N ALA A 82 -2.55 -7.24 -4.63
CA ALA A 82 -3.72 -7.36 -3.76
C ALA A 82 -5.02 -7.32 -4.57
N LYS A 83 -5.18 -6.34 -5.46
CA LYS A 83 -6.34 -6.26 -6.36
C LYS A 83 -6.48 -7.49 -7.26
N SER A 84 -5.39 -8.04 -7.77
CA SER A 84 -5.40 -9.25 -8.60
C SER A 84 -5.86 -10.47 -7.80
N TYR A 85 -5.39 -10.65 -6.57
CA TYR A 85 -5.83 -11.75 -5.71
C TYR A 85 -7.29 -11.60 -5.31
N ILE A 86 -7.72 -10.41 -4.90
CA ILE A 86 -9.13 -10.13 -4.60
C ILE A 86 -10.00 -10.44 -5.82
N LYS A 87 -9.61 -10.00 -7.02
CA LYS A 87 -10.36 -10.33 -8.24
C LYS A 87 -10.48 -11.83 -8.48
N LYS A 88 -9.45 -12.62 -8.19
CA LYS A 88 -9.52 -14.09 -8.27
C LYS A 88 -10.46 -14.68 -7.23
N ALA A 89 -10.41 -14.20 -5.99
CA ALA A 89 -11.32 -14.63 -4.92
C ALA A 89 -12.78 -14.32 -5.25
N LEU A 90 -13.03 -13.20 -5.94
CA LEU A 90 -14.36 -12.76 -6.34
C LEU A 90 -14.90 -13.43 -7.63
N SER A 91 -14.12 -14.26 -8.33
CA SER A 91 -14.44 -14.76 -9.68
C SER A 91 -15.75 -15.55 -9.76
N ASN A 92 -16.20 -16.13 -8.66
CA ASN A 92 -17.44 -16.91 -8.56
C ASN A 92 -18.57 -16.16 -7.83
N THR A 93 -18.45 -14.84 -7.71
CA THR A 93 -19.40 -13.98 -7.00
C THR A 93 -20.00 -12.92 -7.93
N HIS A 94 -21.03 -12.21 -7.47
CA HIS A 94 -21.59 -11.05 -8.16
C HIS A 94 -20.77 -9.76 -7.98
N LEU A 95 -19.64 -9.82 -7.25
CA LEU A 95 -18.71 -8.69 -7.08
C LEU A 95 -17.74 -8.63 -8.25
N THR A 96 -17.64 -7.49 -8.88
CA THR A 96 -16.82 -7.33 -10.09
C THR A 96 -15.46 -6.69 -9.81
N SER A 97 -15.30 -6.07 -8.64
CA SER A 97 -14.08 -5.34 -8.28
C SER A 97 -13.74 -5.46 -6.80
N ALA A 98 -12.50 -5.17 -6.47
CA ALA A 98 -12.03 -5.06 -5.08
C ALA A 98 -12.81 -3.97 -4.33
N GLU A 99 -13.18 -2.90 -5.02
CA GLU A 99 -13.91 -1.78 -4.48
C GLU A 99 -15.37 -2.16 -4.13
N ASP A 100 -16.00 -3.07 -4.88
CA ASP A 100 -17.31 -3.65 -4.52
C ASP A 100 -17.20 -4.38 -3.17
N PHE A 101 -16.18 -5.23 -3.03
CA PHE A 101 -15.93 -5.99 -1.81
C PHE A 101 -15.65 -5.07 -0.61
N THR A 102 -14.74 -4.10 -0.75
CA THR A 102 -14.39 -3.18 0.34
C THR A 102 -15.58 -2.31 0.75
N SER A 103 -16.45 -1.93 -0.20
CA SER A 103 -17.67 -1.17 0.09
C SER A 103 -18.66 -1.98 0.92
N LEU A 104 -18.84 -3.27 0.62
CA LEU A 104 -19.66 -4.17 1.44
C LEU A 104 -19.04 -4.39 2.83
N ALA A 105 -17.72 -4.57 2.91
CA ALA A 105 -17.01 -4.76 4.18
C ALA A 105 -17.14 -3.53 5.08
N VAL A 106 -17.04 -2.33 4.54
CA VAL A 106 -17.28 -1.08 5.28
C VAL A 106 -18.73 -1.01 5.77
N LEU A 107 -19.71 -1.30 4.91
CA LEU A 107 -21.12 -1.31 5.32
C LEU A 107 -21.43 -2.40 6.34
N PHE A 108 -20.71 -3.52 6.32
CA PHE A 108 -20.87 -4.58 7.31
C PHE A 108 -20.48 -4.14 8.72
N THR A 109 -19.49 -3.26 8.85
CA THR A 109 -19.01 -2.73 10.13
C THR A 109 -19.84 -1.54 10.63
N HIS A 110 -20.74 -0.99 9.80
CA HIS A 110 -21.60 0.15 10.10
C HIS A 110 -23.06 -0.24 9.98
N GLN A 111 -23.91 0.30 10.84
CA GLN A 111 -25.37 0.04 10.74
C GLN A 111 -25.94 0.63 9.45
N SER A 112 -25.56 1.86 9.14
CA SER A 112 -25.90 2.52 7.88
C SER A 112 -24.97 3.72 7.65
N LEU A 113 -24.74 4.06 6.40
CA LEU A 113 -23.96 5.21 5.97
C LEU A 113 -24.75 6.00 4.91
N SER A 114 -24.46 7.28 4.78
CA SER A 114 -24.82 8.02 3.57
C SER A 114 -23.94 7.56 2.40
N LYS A 115 -24.39 7.80 1.16
CA LYS A 115 -23.57 7.51 -0.04
C LYS A 115 -22.23 8.23 -0.01
N THR A 116 -22.21 9.46 0.48
CA THR A 116 -20.99 10.28 0.58
C THR A 116 -20.00 9.71 1.59
N GLU A 117 -20.47 9.29 2.78
CA GLU A 117 -19.64 8.66 3.78
C GLU A 117 -19.00 7.37 3.25
N LEU A 118 -19.76 6.49 2.59
CA LEU A 118 -19.21 5.27 2.01
C LEU A 118 -18.12 5.56 0.98
N ILE A 119 -18.32 6.55 0.11
CA ILE A 119 -17.33 6.97 -0.89
C ILE A 119 -16.05 7.48 -0.21
N GLN A 120 -16.19 8.28 0.85
CA GLN A 120 -15.06 8.80 1.62
C GLN A 120 -14.29 7.71 2.36
N PHE A 121 -14.98 6.79 3.05
CA PHE A 121 -14.33 5.66 3.74
C PHE A 121 -13.51 4.77 2.81
N ASN A 122 -13.95 4.62 1.56
CA ASN A 122 -13.23 3.84 0.55
C ASN A 122 -12.22 4.67 -0.26
N LEU A 123 -12.04 5.96 0.05
CA LEU A 123 -11.15 6.87 -0.69
C LEU A 123 -11.41 6.87 -2.21
N LEU A 124 -12.69 6.80 -2.59
CA LEU A 124 -13.10 6.73 -4.00
C LEU A 124 -13.42 8.11 -4.55
N GLU A 125 -13.22 8.26 -5.86
CA GLU A 125 -13.78 9.36 -6.62
C GLU A 125 -15.32 9.24 -6.66
N LYS A 126 -16.02 10.39 -6.63
CA LYS A 126 -17.50 10.44 -6.55
C LYS A 126 -18.18 9.65 -7.67
N THR A 127 -17.68 9.74 -8.89
CA THR A 127 -18.20 8.98 -10.05
C THR A 127 -18.05 7.49 -9.83
N SER A 128 -16.85 7.00 -9.58
CA SER A 128 -16.57 5.58 -9.35
C SER A 128 -17.34 5.02 -8.16
N GLY A 129 -17.40 5.78 -7.05
CA GLY A 129 -18.18 5.37 -5.89
C GLY A 129 -19.68 5.28 -6.17
N THR A 130 -20.23 6.18 -6.98
CA THR A 130 -21.63 6.12 -7.38
C THR A 130 -21.94 4.90 -8.25
N GLU A 131 -21.04 4.55 -9.18
CA GLU A 131 -21.16 3.34 -10.00
C GLU A 131 -21.12 2.06 -9.16
N ILE A 132 -20.22 1.99 -8.19
CA ILE A 132 -20.12 0.86 -7.25
C ILE A 132 -21.41 0.72 -6.46
N ILE A 133 -21.92 1.82 -5.87
CA ILE A 133 -23.18 1.80 -5.12
C ILE A 133 -24.33 1.32 -5.99
N ASN A 134 -24.43 1.78 -7.23
CA ASN A 134 -25.49 1.36 -8.16
C ASN A 134 -25.37 -0.14 -8.50
N ARG A 135 -24.17 -0.67 -8.71
CA ARG A 135 -23.96 -2.12 -8.92
C ARG A 135 -24.41 -2.95 -7.72
N LEU A 136 -24.02 -2.51 -6.52
CA LEU A 136 -24.40 -3.21 -5.28
C LEU A 136 -25.91 -3.18 -5.05
N LEU A 137 -26.58 -2.06 -5.36
CA LEU A 137 -28.04 -1.96 -5.33
C LEU A 137 -28.72 -2.89 -6.35
N ASN A 138 -28.23 -2.90 -7.60
CA ASN A 138 -28.78 -3.72 -8.67
C ASN A 138 -28.62 -5.23 -8.41
N ASN A 139 -27.66 -5.62 -7.58
CA ASN A 139 -27.46 -7.01 -7.16
C ASN A 139 -28.15 -7.34 -5.82
N ASP A 140 -28.93 -6.43 -5.25
CA ASP A 140 -29.61 -6.55 -3.96
C ASP A 140 -28.65 -6.82 -2.77
N LEU A 141 -27.40 -6.41 -2.89
CA LEU A 141 -26.39 -6.60 -1.84
C LEU A 141 -26.44 -5.48 -0.79
N ILE A 142 -27.00 -4.35 -1.16
CA ILE A 142 -27.27 -3.22 -0.27
C ILE A 142 -28.69 -2.70 -0.52
N THR A 143 -29.24 -2.04 0.49
CA THR A 143 -30.51 -1.31 0.41
C THR A 143 -30.30 0.18 0.63
N GLN A 144 -31.25 1.00 0.16
CA GLN A 144 -31.22 2.44 0.38
C GLN A 144 -32.60 2.99 0.77
N TRP A 145 -32.60 4.06 1.57
CA TRP A 145 -33.78 4.83 1.95
C TRP A 145 -33.45 6.30 2.13
N ASP A 146 -34.49 7.15 2.23
CA ASP A 146 -34.28 8.58 2.46
C ASP A 146 -33.75 8.83 3.87
N ASP A 147 -32.77 9.73 4.00
CA ASP A 147 -32.23 10.09 5.30
C ASP A 147 -33.32 10.88 6.09
N PRO A 148 -33.65 10.44 7.31
CA PRO A 148 -34.69 11.10 8.11
C PRO A 148 -34.30 12.54 8.53
N THR A 149 -32.99 12.85 8.55
CA THR A 149 -32.46 14.16 8.94
C THR A 149 -32.14 15.08 7.79
N ASP A 150 -31.82 14.53 6.61
CA ASP A 150 -31.51 15.30 5.40
C ASP A 150 -32.22 14.68 4.19
N LYS A 151 -33.34 15.27 3.81
CA LYS A 151 -34.16 14.83 2.64
C LYS A 151 -33.41 14.82 1.28
N ARG A 152 -32.23 15.46 1.21
CA ARG A 152 -31.39 15.46 0.00
C ARG A 152 -30.43 14.27 -0.04
N SER A 153 -30.30 13.58 1.08
CA SER A 153 -29.39 12.45 1.26
C SER A 153 -30.14 11.14 1.28
N LYS A 154 -29.45 10.07 0.90
CA LYS A 154 -29.92 8.70 1.08
C LYS A 154 -28.98 7.92 1.96
N ARG A 155 -29.55 7.14 2.86
CA ARG A 155 -28.82 6.18 3.66
C ARG A 155 -28.77 4.85 2.93
N ILE A 156 -27.70 4.12 3.16
CA ILE A 156 -27.47 2.79 2.61
C ILE A 156 -27.03 1.84 3.71
N ALA A 157 -27.42 0.58 3.61
CA ALA A 157 -26.96 -0.48 4.49
C ALA A 157 -26.80 -1.79 3.71
N ILE A 158 -26.00 -2.71 4.27
CA ILE A 158 -25.85 -4.05 3.71
C ILE A 158 -27.11 -4.87 3.96
N THR A 159 -27.50 -5.69 2.99
CA THR A 159 -28.58 -6.67 3.11
C THR A 159 -28.08 -7.99 3.71
N GLU A 160 -28.98 -8.89 4.11
CA GLU A 160 -28.58 -10.24 4.51
C GLU A 160 -27.86 -10.98 3.38
N LYS A 161 -28.33 -10.86 2.13
CA LYS A 161 -27.65 -11.39 0.94
C LYS A 161 -26.23 -10.85 0.79
N GLY A 162 -26.03 -9.55 1.07
CA GLY A 162 -24.69 -8.93 1.07
C GLY A 162 -23.77 -9.49 2.16
N LYS A 163 -24.32 -9.74 3.37
CA LYS A 163 -23.58 -10.35 4.46
C LYS A 163 -23.18 -11.79 4.16
N GLU A 164 -24.13 -12.60 3.68
CA GLU A 164 -23.88 -13.99 3.27
C GLU A 164 -22.75 -14.05 2.22
N LEU A 165 -22.79 -13.15 1.23
CA LEU A 165 -21.74 -13.06 0.22
C LEU A 165 -20.37 -12.73 0.81
N LEU A 166 -20.29 -11.82 1.78
CA LEU A 166 -19.03 -11.52 2.48
C LEU A 166 -18.48 -12.76 3.20
N TYR A 167 -19.32 -13.52 3.90
CA TYR A 167 -18.91 -14.74 4.59
C TYR A 167 -18.36 -15.83 3.65
N VAL A 168 -18.79 -15.84 2.40
CA VAL A 168 -18.25 -16.79 1.39
C VAL A 168 -16.88 -16.34 0.87
N VAL A 169 -16.60 -15.03 0.91
CA VAL A 169 -15.36 -14.45 0.37
C VAL A 169 -14.26 -14.39 1.44
N PHE A 170 -14.62 -14.28 2.73
CA PHE A 170 -13.67 -14.35 3.84
C PHE A 170 -13.22 -15.77 4.13
#